data_5c477eb92bc8c41e3058e436ddd9b66e
#
_entry.id   5c477eb92bc8c41e3058e436ddd9b66e
#
_cell.length_a   1.000
_cell.length_b   1.000
_cell.length_c   1.000
_cell.angle_alpha   90.00
_cell.angle_beta   90.00
_cell.angle_gamma   90.00
#
_symmetry.space_group_name_H-M   'P 1'
#
loop_
_entity.id
_entity.type
_entity.pdbx_description
1 polymer ?
#
loop_
_entity_poly.entity_id
_entity_poly.type
_entity_poly.pdbx_seq_one_letter_code
_entity_poly.pdbx_strand_id
1 'polypeptide(L)'
;MEKPQGSLLLFFPCVFGYTLAGDFNLKISVLFLICSILMRGTGCIINDIADRDFDKHVKRTKDRPITSGKVSVREAIILAISISISILSLLIALQFLPFESLIIAISSIILVIIYPFCKRFTYFPQAILGLTFNIGALVGWRVIEPLNTTAILLYIGLIFWTLGYDTIYALSDAQDDKTIGIKSTALYFKEKTPLFVSSCYTVFSLILFIIGYLENLSLYYHIFMLLASSHMLMQILKVSKGNYNAIFRSNILTGMIIWLGFIVK
;
A
#
# COMPACT_ATOMS: atom_id res chain seq x y z
N MET A 1 2.65 -18.21 -3.38
CA MET A 1 3.16 -17.81 -2.07
C MET A 1 3.25 -16.29 -2.03
N GLU A 2 2.61 -15.69 -1.06
CA GLU A 2 2.63 -14.25 -0.85
C GLU A 2 4.05 -13.78 -0.50
N LYS A 3 4.48 -12.69 -1.13
CA LYS A 3 5.78 -12.10 -0.80
C LYS A 3 5.59 -11.21 0.44
N PRO A 4 6.29 -11.43 1.56
CA PRO A 4 6.09 -10.70 2.83
C PRO A 4 6.23 -9.18 2.71
N GLN A 5 6.87 -8.70 1.65
CA GLN A 5 7.06 -7.27 1.40
C GLN A 5 5.74 -6.50 1.21
N GLY A 6 4.74 -7.13 0.58
CA GLY A 6 3.44 -6.49 0.38
C GLY A 6 2.68 -6.22 1.69
N SER A 7 2.83 -7.12 2.68
CA SER A 7 2.21 -6.95 3.99
C SER A 7 2.84 -5.80 4.78
N LEU A 8 4.16 -5.61 4.69
CA LEU A 8 4.84 -4.48 5.33
C LEU A 8 4.45 -3.15 4.70
N LEU A 9 4.31 -3.08 3.38
CA LEU A 9 3.85 -1.86 2.70
C LEU A 9 2.40 -1.51 3.05
N LEU A 10 1.55 -2.50 3.38
CA LEU A 10 0.19 -2.27 3.88
C LEU A 10 0.18 -1.88 5.38
N PHE A 11 1.16 -2.33 6.15
CA PHE A 11 1.32 -2.02 7.56
C PHE A 11 1.73 -0.55 7.81
N PHE A 12 2.67 -0.02 7.01
CA PHE A 12 3.20 1.33 7.22
C PHE A 12 2.12 2.43 7.30
N PRO A 13 1.15 2.52 6.40
CA PRO A 13 0.09 3.53 6.52
C PRO A 13 -0.60 3.52 7.89
N CYS A 14 -0.93 2.33 8.42
CA CYS A 14 -1.59 2.21 9.72
C CYS A 14 -0.75 2.80 10.84
N VAL A 15 0.52 2.41 10.93
CA VAL A 15 1.41 2.90 11.99
C VAL A 15 1.84 4.34 11.78
N PHE A 16 1.88 4.84 10.55
CA PHE A 16 2.14 6.25 10.27
C PHE A 16 1.04 7.13 10.82
N GLY A 17 -0.22 6.83 10.47
CA GLY A 17 -1.36 7.57 11.01
C GLY A 17 -1.40 7.51 12.52
N TYR A 18 -1.26 6.31 13.09
CA TYR A 18 -1.27 6.10 14.53
C TYR A 18 -0.14 6.84 15.26
N THR A 19 1.11 6.70 14.78
CA THR A 19 2.28 7.28 15.46
C THR A 19 2.34 8.79 15.28
N LEU A 20 1.86 9.32 14.16
CA LEU A 20 1.83 10.77 13.93
C LEU A 20 0.75 11.45 14.80
N ALA A 21 -0.41 10.84 14.97
CA ALA A 21 -1.51 11.35 15.80
C ALA A 21 -1.23 11.24 17.31
N GLY A 22 -0.43 10.26 17.73
CA GLY A 22 -0.13 10.00 19.14
C GLY A 22 1.30 9.52 19.38
N ASP A 23 1.49 8.77 20.47
CA ASP A 23 2.77 8.21 20.82
C ASP A 23 2.94 6.78 20.32
N PHE A 24 4.20 6.37 20.10
CA PHE A 24 4.51 5.00 19.73
C PHE A 24 4.05 4.00 20.79
N ASN A 25 3.34 2.96 20.36
CA ASN A 25 2.95 1.83 21.20
C ASN A 25 3.19 0.51 20.48
N LEU A 26 4.07 -0.30 21.04
CA LEU A 26 4.49 -1.57 20.45
C LEU A 26 3.31 -2.57 20.28
N LYS A 27 2.42 -2.67 21.28
CA LYS A 27 1.29 -3.62 21.24
C LYS A 27 0.35 -3.28 20.09
N ILE A 28 0.07 -2.00 19.90
CA ILE A 28 -0.79 -1.49 18.83
C ILE A 28 -0.13 -1.69 17.46
N SER A 29 1.17 -1.41 17.36
CA SER A 29 1.94 -1.63 16.14
C SER A 29 1.95 -3.12 15.74
N VAL A 30 2.10 -4.04 16.70
CA VAL A 30 2.03 -5.49 16.45
C VAL A 30 0.63 -5.89 15.99
N LEU A 31 -0.43 -5.34 16.57
CA LEU A 31 -1.80 -5.61 16.13
C LEU A 31 -2.04 -5.14 14.69
N PHE A 32 -1.60 -3.93 14.34
CA PHE A 32 -1.69 -3.45 12.95
C PHE A 32 -0.89 -4.34 11.99
N LEU A 33 0.28 -4.85 12.41
CA LEU A 33 1.07 -5.77 11.59
C LEU A 33 0.32 -7.08 11.31
N ILE A 34 -0.27 -7.68 12.35
CA ILE A 34 -1.07 -8.92 12.22
C ILE A 34 -2.26 -8.67 11.29
N CYS A 35 -3.02 -7.59 11.50
CA CYS A 35 -4.15 -7.23 10.64
C CYS A 35 -3.70 -7.00 9.19
N SER A 36 -2.57 -6.32 8.97
CA SER A 36 -2.04 -6.06 7.62
C SER A 36 -1.63 -7.34 6.90
N ILE A 37 -1.02 -8.31 7.59
CA ILE A 37 -0.69 -9.62 7.02
C ILE A 37 -1.97 -10.35 6.59
N LEU A 38 -2.97 -10.40 7.45
CA LEU A 38 -4.23 -11.10 7.18
C LEU A 38 -5.01 -10.40 6.05
N MET A 39 -5.15 -9.07 6.10
CA MET A 39 -5.81 -8.29 5.05
C MET A 39 -5.10 -8.38 3.69
N ARG A 40 -3.77 -8.43 3.70
CA ARG A 40 -3.00 -8.65 2.48
C ARG A 40 -3.31 -10.02 1.87
N GLY A 41 -3.41 -11.07 2.69
CA GLY A 41 -3.83 -12.40 2.25
C GLY A 41 -5.20 -12.37 1.57
N THR A 42 -6.19 -11.73 2.20
CA THR A 42 -7.53 -11.53 1.64
C THR A 42 -7.47 -10.77 0.30
N GLY A 43 -6.74 -9.67 0.23
CA GLY A 43 -6.56 -8.90 -1.00
C GLY A 43 -5.92 -9.74 -2.13
N CYS A 44 -4.94 -10.59 -1.82
CA CYS A 44 -4.33 -11.51 -2.79
C CYS A 44 -5.35 -12.53 -3.30
N ILE A 45 -6.18 -13.10 -2.43
CA ILE A 45 -7.24 -14.06 -2.83
C ILE A 45 -8.21 -13.38 -3.80
N ILE A 46 -8.70 -12.19 -3.49
CA ILE A 46 -9.62 -11.43 -4.34
C ILE A 46 -8.98 -11.14 -5.70
N ASN A 47 -7.72 -10.72 -5.69
CA ASN A 47 -6.98 -10.45 -6.92
C ASN A 47 -6.79 -11.73 -7.77
N ASP A 48 -6.42 -12.86 -7.15
CA ASP A 48 -6.21 -14.13 -7.85
C ASP A 48 -7.54 -14.69 -8.43
N ILE A 49 -8.68 -14.45 -7.76
CA ILE A 49 -10.00 -14.76 -8.30
C ILE A 49 -10.30 -13.91 -9.53
N ALA A 50 -10.09 -12.59 -9.43
CA ALA A 50 -10.37 -11.65 -10.50
C ALA A 50 -9.49 -11.90 -11.75
N ASP A 51 -8.23 -12.30 -11.52
CA ASP A 51 -7.23 -12.50 -12.56
C ASP A 51 -7.14 -13.93 -13.08
N ARG A 52 -7.91 -14.86 -12.50
CA ARG A 52 -7.81 -16.31 -12.79
C ARG A 52 -7.67 -16.65 -14.27
N ASP A 53 -8.45 -16.01 -15.13
CA ASP A 53 -8.47 -16.34 -16.55
C ASP A 53 -7.29 -15.72 -17.31
N PHE A 54 -6.76 -14.59 -16.87
CA PHE A 54 -5.53 -13.98 -17.39
C PHE A 54 -4.28 -14.72 -16.92
N ASP A 55 -4.24 -15.08 -15.65
CA ASP A 55 -3.11 -15.74 -14.99
C ASP A 55 -2.74 -17.10 -15.62
N LYS A 56 -3.69 -17.77 -16.27
CA LYS A 56 -3.44 -19.01 -17.06
C LYS A 56 -2.44 -18.80 -18.18
N HIS A 57 -2.37 -17.61 -18.74
CA HIS A 57 -1.53 -17.27 -19.88
C HIS A 57 -0.18 -16.67 -19.47
N VAL A 58 0.03 -16.40 -18.18
CA VAL A 58 1.25 -15.79 -17.67
C VAL A 58 2.12 -16.85 -16.98
N LYS A 59 3.36 -17.05 -17.47
CA LYS A 59 4.30 -18.07 -16.98
C LYS A 59 4.51 -18.05 -15.46
N ARG A 60 4.52 -16.87 -14.85
CA ARG A 60 4.75 -16.66 -13.42
C ARG A 60 3.55 -17.04 -12.54
N THR A 61 2.32 -16.93 -13.07
CA THR A 61 1.08 -17.01 -12.28
C THR A 61 0.20 -18.21 -12.61
N LYS A 62 0.46 -18.93 -13.71
CA LYS A 62 -0.31 -20.12 -14.14
C LYS A 62 -0.44 -21.21 -13.10
N ASP A 63 0.55 -21.34 -12.22
CA ASP A 63 0.62 -22.38 -11.19
C ASP A 63 0.03 -21.93 -9.83
N ARG A 64 -0.58 -20.73 -9.76
CA ARG A 64 -1.29 -20.27 -8.56
C ARG A 64 -2.43 -21.23 -8.22
N PRO A 65 -2.75 -21.45 -6.93
CA PRO A 65 -3.74 -22.45 -6.51
C PRO A 65 -5.12 -22.30 -7.16
N ILE A 66 -5.61 -21.07 -7.29
CA ILE A 66 -6.92 -20.79 -7.91
C ILE A 66 -6.84 -20.94 -9.43
N THR A 67 -5.79 -20.43 -10.05
CA THR A 67 -5.57 -20.49 -11.51
C THR A 67 -5.40 -21.93 -11.98
N SER A 68 -4.64 -22.74 -11.24
CA SER A 68 -4.38 -24.17 -11.56
C SER A 68 -5.54 -25.11 -11.18
N GLY A 69 -6.60 -24.58 -10.52
CA GLY A 69 -7.74 -25.39 -10.08
C GLY A 69 -7.49 -26.22 -8.82
N LYS A 70 -6.34 -26.08 -8.13
CA LYS A 70 -6.06 -26.76 -6.86
C LYS A 70 -6.95 -26.30 -5.72
N VAL A 71 -7.43 -25.05 -5.80
CA VAL A 71 -8.41 -24.43 -4.89
C VAL A 71 -9.55 -23.88 -5.73
N SER A 72 -10.78 -24.22 -5.40
CA SER A 72 -11.95 -23.69 -6.09
C SER A 72 -12.19 -22.24 -5.69
N VAL A 73 -12.85 -21.47 -6.58
CA VAL A 73 -13.24 -20.08 -6.30
C VAL A 73 -14.11 -19.98 -5.06
N ARG A 74 -15.00 -20.99 -4.84
CA ARG A 74 -15.87 -21.01 -3.67
C ARG A 74 -15.09 -21.16 -2.36
N GLU A 75 -14.12 -22.06 -2.31
CA GLU A 75 -13.24 -22.23 -1.13
C GLU A 75 -12.42 -20.98 -0.86
N ALA A 76 -11.91 -20.34 -1.92
CA ALA A 76 -11.14 -19.11 -1.82
C ALA A 76 -12.00 -17.94 -1.28
N ILE A 77 -13.25 -17.80 -1.73
CA ILE A 77 -14.19 -16.79 -1.22
C ILE A 77 -14.51 -17.06 0.26
N ILE A 78 -14.82 -18.30 0.64
CA ILE A 78 -15.09 -18.65 2.02
C ILE A 78 -13.90 -18.32 2.92
N LEU A 79 -12.68 -18.62 2.48
CA LEU A 79 -11.46 -18.29 3.22
C LEU A 79 -11.29 -16.77 3.38
N ALA A 80 -11.47 -16.00 2.32
CA ALA A 80 -11.35 -14.53 2.35
C ALA A 80 -12.36 -13.90 3.33
N ILE A 81 -13.62 -14.36 3.29
CA ILE A 81 -14.69 -13.92 4.20
C ILE A 81 -14.36 -14.31 5.64
N SER A 82 -13.91 -15.55 5.88
CA SER A 82 -13.57 -16.04 7.22
C SER A 82 -12.44 -15.23 7.85
N ILE A 83 -11.39 -14.93 7.08
CA ILE A 83 -10.28 -14.08 7.54
C ILE A 83 -10.80 -12.67 7.88
N SER A 84 -11.60 -12.06 7.01
CA SER A 84 -12.15 -10.71 7.22
C SER A 84 -13.05 -10.63 8.47
N ILE A 85 -13.92 -11.62 8.69
CA ILE A 85 -14.75 -11.72 9.88
C ILE A 85 -13.89 -11.90 11.13
N SER A 86 -12.85 -12.74 11.08
CA SER A 86 -11.96 -12.97 12.21
C SER A 86 -11.22 -11.71 12.63
N ILE A 87 -10.74 -10.93 11.66
CA ILE A 87 -10.10 -9.62 11.93
C ILE A 87 -11.10 -8.68 12.60
N LEU A 88 -12.29 -8.53 12.01
CA LEU A 88 -13.33 -7.64 12.53
C LEU A 88 -13.73 -8.04 13.95
N SER A 89 -13.96 -9.33 14.20
CA SER A 89 -14.31 -9.86 15.52
C SER A 89 -13.20 -9.58 16.54
N LEU A 90 -11.93 -9.77 16.16
CA LEU A 90 -10.78 -9.47 17.03
C LEU A 90 -10.73 -7.98 17.40
N LEU A 91 -10.88 -7.11 16.42
CA LEU A 91 -10.84 -5.65 16.64
C LEU A 91 -11.98 -5.16 17.52
N ILE A 92 -13.19 -5.73 17.36
CA ILE A 92 -14.35 -5.45 18.22
C ILE A 92 -14.13 -5.99 19.63
N ALA A 93 -13.69 -7.25 19.78
CA ALA A 93 -13.49 -7.89 21.06
C ALA A 93 -12.42 -7.18 21.92
N LEU A 94 -11.38 -6.65 21.28
CA LEU A 94 -10.34 -5.87 21.95
C LEU A 94 -10.76 -4.42 22.24
N GLN A 95 -11.93 -3.99 21.77
CA GLN A 95 -12.43 -2.60 21.83
C GLN A 95 -11.35 -1.59 21.36
N PHE A 96 -10.54 -2.04 20.41
CA PHE A 96 -9.32 -1.35 20.02
C PHE A 96 -9.57 -0.18 19.08
N LEU A 97 -10.59 -0.30 18.19
CA LEU A 97 -10.92 0.73 17.24
C LEU A 97 -12.18 1.50 17.66
N PRO A 98 -12.16 2.83 17.65
CA PRO A 98 -13.37 3.64 17.67
C PRO A 98 -14.32 3.24 16.53
N PHE A 99 -15.62 3.44 16.74
CA PHE A 99 -16.64 3.07 15.76
C PHE A 99 -16.40 3.69 14.38
N GLU A 100 -15.95 4.92 14.34
CA GLU A 100 -15.65 5.64 13.10
C GLU A 100 -14.45 5.02 12.34
N SER A 101 -13.43 4.52 13.05
CA SER A 101 -12.34 3.77 12.43
C SER A 101 -12.83 2.48 11.77
N LEU A 102 -13.80 1.80 12.38
CA LEU A 102 -14.44 0.61 11.80
C LEU A 102 -15.22 0.98 10.52
N ILE A 103 -15.96 2.10 10.53
CA ILE A 103 -16.67 2.57 9.33
C ILE A 103 -15.68 2.85 8.20
N ILE A 104 -14.57 3.54 8.48
CA ILE A 104 -13.53 3.82 7.49
C ILE A 104 -12.93 2.51 6.94
N ALA A 105 -12.61 1.55 7.81
CA ALA A 105 -12.06 0.25 7.42
C ALA A 105 -13.06 -0.55 6.56
N ILE A 106 -14.34 -0.59 6.94
CA ILE A 106 -15.38 -1.31 6.21
C ILE A 106 -15.63 -0.66 4.84
N SER A 107 -15.67 0.66 4.76
CA SER A 107 -15.86 1.37 3.49
C SER A 107 -14.74 1.07 2.47
N SER A 108 -13.53 0.75 2.95
CA SER A 108 -12.41 0.37 2.09
C SER A 108 -12.62 -0.95 1.33
N ILE A 109 -13.50 -1.83 1.82
CA ILE A 109 -13.76 -3.14 1.18
C ILE A 109 -14.25 -2.96 -0.26
N ILE A 110 -15.02 -1.91 -0.53
CA ILE A 110 -15.51 -1.59 -1.87
C ILE A 110 -14.32 -1.36 -2.82
N LEU A 111 -13.31 -0.59 -2.38
CA LEU A 111 -12.11 -0.32 -3.17
C LEU A 111 -11.25 -1.58 -3.36
N VAL A 112 -11.15 -2.44 -2.33
CA VAL A 112 -10.43 -3.72 -2.40
C VAL A 112 -11.04 -4.63 -3.46
N ILE A 113 -12.38 -4.65 -3.57
CA ILE A 113 -13.09 -5.45 -4.57
C ILE A 113 -12.94 -4.87 -5.97
N ILE A 114 -13.02 -3.54 -6.13
CA ILE A 114 -12.97 -2.86 -7.43
C ILE A 114 -11.55 -2.86 -8.01
N TYR A 115 -10.52 -2.70 -7.18
CA TYR A 115 -9.14 -2.53 -7.61
C TYR A 115 -8.66 -3.56 -8.66
N PRO A 116 -8.85 -4.89 -8.48
CA PRO A 116 -8.34 -5.87 -9.44
C PRO A 116 -8.92 -5.72 -10.84
N PHE A 117 -10.14 -5.17 -10.95
CA PHE A 117 -10.80 -4.97 -12.24
C PHE A 117 -10.34 -3.69 -12.94
N CYS A 118 -9.77 -2.71 -12.22
CA CYS A 118 -9.39 -1.41 -12.76
C CYS A 118 -8.40 -1.51 -13.93
N LYS A 119 -7.47 -2.46 -13.89
CA LYS A 119 -6.49 -2.70 -14.95
C LYS A 119 -7.09 -3.13 -16.32
N ARG A 120 -8.38 -3.45 -16.36
CA ARG A 120 -9.09 -3.80 -17.59
C ARG A 120 -9.57 -2.56 -18.35
N PHE A 121 -9.87 -1.46 -17.64
CA PHE A 121 -10.47 -0.28 -18.24
C PHE A 121 -9.67 1.03 -18.04
N THR A 122 -8.78 1.12 -17.05
CA THR A 122 -7.98 2.33 -16.83
C THR A 122 -6.47 2.04 -16.86
N TYR A 123 -5.68 3.02 -17.31
CA TYR A 123 -4.22 2.99 -17.20
C TYR A 123 -3.70 3.39 -15.81
N PHE A 124 -4.59 3.73 -14.88
CA PHE A 124 -4.23 4.18 -13.53
C PHE A 124 -4.72 3.24 -12.40
N PRO A 125 -4.61 1.89 -12.54
CA PRO A 125 -4.97 0.99 -11.44
C PRO A 125 -4.13 1.24 -10.19
N GLN A 126 -2.89 1.72 -10.34
CA GLN A 126 -1.98 2.07 -9.24
C GLN A 126 -2.54 3.22 -8.37
N ALA A 127 -3.31 4.14 -8.93
CA ALA A 127 -3.97 5.19 -8.17
C ALA A 127 -5.08 4.60 -7.27
N ILE A 128 -5.87 3.66 -7.80
CA ILE A 128 -6.91 2.97 -7.02
C ILE A 128 -6.26 2.11 -5.92
N LEU A 129 -5.11 1.46 -6.22
CA LEU A 129 -4.33 0.77 -5.20
C LEU A 129 -3.87 1.73 -4.11
N GLY A 130 -3.36 2.91 -4.49
CA GLY A 130 -2.95 3.95 -3.56
C GLY A 130 -4.09 4.39 -2.65
N LEU A 131 -5.28 4.64 -3.20
CA LEU A 131 -6.48 4.94 -2.41
C LEU A 131 -6.80 3.81 -1.44
N THR A 132 -6.75 2.56 -1.90
CA THR A 132 -7.13 1.38 -1.10
C THR A 132 -6.13 1.09 0.02
N PHE A 133 -4.83 1.04 -0.28
CA PHE A 133 -3.79 0.63 0.66
C PHE A 133 -3.58 1.63 1.78
N ASN A 134 -3.75 2.91 1.47
CA ASN A 134 -3.40 3.97 2.42
C ASN A 134 -4.56 4.40 3.33
N ILE A 135 -5.77 3.83 3.17
CA ILE A 135 -6.86 4.00 4.13
C ILE A 135 -6.42 3.63 5.55
N GLY A 136 -5.48 2.70 5.68
CA GLY A 136 -4.85 2.37 6.95
C GLY A 136 -4.31 3.58 7.73
N ALA A 137 -3.87 4.64 7.06
CA ALA A 137 -3.41 5.86 7.71
C ALA A 137 -4.56 6.60 8.41
N LEU A 138 -5.73 6.67 7.77
CA LEU A 138 -6.92 7.27 8.36
C LEU A 138 -7.46 6.43 9.52
N VAL A 139 -7.44 5.09 9.36
CA VAL A 139 -7.82 4.16 10.44
C VAL A 139 -6.88 4.32 11.64
N GLY A 140 -5.56 4.31 11.41
CA GLY A 140 -4.56 4.46 12.46
C GLY A 140 -4.65 5.82 13.17
N TRP A 141 -4.84 6.89 12.42
CA TRP A 141 -5.03 8.25 12.99
C TRP A 141 -6.27 8.30 13.89
N ARG A 142 -7.40 7.79 13.38
CA ARG A 142 -8.69 7.85 14.09
C ARG A 142 -8.72 7.03 15.38
N VAL A 143 -7.78 6.13 15.60
CA VAL A 143 -7.61 5.44 16.90
C VAL A 143 -7.28 6.43 18.02
N ILE A 144 -6.56 7.50 17.70
CA ILE A 144 -6.08 8.49 18.69
C ILE A 144 -7.02 9.68 18.76
N GLU A 145 -7.32 10.30 17.61
CA GLU A 145 -8.09 11.54 17.54
C GLU A 145 -8.97 11.63 16.28
N PRO A 146 -9.93 12.56 16.22
CA PRO A 146 -10.68 12.83 15.02
C PRO A 146 -9.79 13.17 13.83
N LEU A 147 -10.24 12.79 12.61
CA LEU A 147 -9.52 13.15 11.39
C LEU A 147 -9.44 14.66 11.24
N ASN A 148 -8.24 15.15 10.98
CA ASN A 148 -7.94 16.56 10.75
C ASN A 148 -7.20 16.75 9.40
N THR A 149 -6.78 17.98 9.11
CA THR A 149 -6.07 18.31 7.87
C THR A 149 -4.78 17.50 7.71
N THR A 150 -4.03 17.27 8.78
CA THR A 150 -2.78 16.52 8.76
C THR A 150 -3.01 15.05 8.42
N ALA A 151 -4.07 14.43 8.95
CA ALA A 151 -4.46 13.07 8.59
C ALA A 151 -4.76 12.94 7.09
N ILE A 152 -5.48 13.90 6.54
CA ILE A 152 -5.83 13.92 5.10
C ILE A 152 -4.59 14.18 4.24
N LEU A 153 -3.71 15.10 4.63
CA LEU A 153 -2.44 15.33 3.93
C LEU A 153 -1.56 14.07 3.94
N LEU A 154 -1.43 13.40 5.09
CA LEU A 154 -0.70 12.14 5.17
C LEU A 154 -1.28 11.10 4.21
N TYR A 155 -2.60 10.90 4.22
CA TYR A 155 -3.28 9.96 3.32
C TYR A 155 -3.00 10.28 1.85
N ILE A 156 -3.15 11.55 1.44
CA ILE A 156 -2.86 11.99 0.07
C ILE A 156 -1.40 11.74 -0.30
N GLY A 157 -0.46 12.11 0.59
CA GLY A 157 0.96 11.87 0.37
C GLY A 157 1.29 10.40 0.14
N LEU A 158 0.71 9.52 0.95
CA LEU A 158 0.89 8.08 0.84
C LEU A 158 0.32 7.49 -0.46
N ILE A 159 -0.77 8.08 -1.01
CA ILE A 159 -1.26 7.70 -2.33
C ILE A 159 -0.20 7.97 -3.39
N PHE A 160 0.47 9.12 -3.36
CA PHE A 160 1.55 9.43 -4.29
C PHE A 160 2.76 8.52 -4.10
N TRP A 161 3.12 8.17 -2.86
CA TRP A 161 4.19 7.20 -2.62
C TRP A 161 3.86 5.83 -3.21
N THR A 162 2.64 5.33 -2.97
CA THR A 162 2.15 4.07 -3.53
C THR A 162 2.14 4.10 -5.06
N LEU A 163 1.63 5.18 -5.64
CA LEU A 163 1.58 5.39 -7.08
C LEU A 163 2.99 5.33 -7.69
N GLY A 164 3.98 5.92 -7.03
CA GLY A 164 5.38 5.88 -7.47
C GLY A 164 5.96 4.47 -7.42
N TYR A 165 5.97 3.82 -6.26
CA TYR A 165 6.63 2.52 -6.13
C TYR A 165 5.91 1.39 -6.89
N ASP A 166 4.58 1.44 -7.00
CA ASP A 166 3.82 0.42 -7.71
C ASP A 166 3.91 0.62 -9.24
N THR A 167 4.11 1.85 -9.71
CA THR A 167 4.46 2.10 -11.12
C THR A 167 5.82 1.48 -11.46
N ILE A 168 6.82 1.58 -10.58
CA ILE A 168 8.12 0.89 -10.78
C ILE A 168 7.91 -0.63 -10.79
N TYR A 169 7.07 -1.15 -9.89
CA TYR A 169 6.77 -2.59 -9.88
C TYR A 169 6.10 -3.04 -11.19
N ALA A 170 5.17 -2.26 -11.72
CA ALA A 170 4.48 -2.54 -12.96
C ALA A 170 5.42 -2.60 -14.18
N LEU A 171 6.59 -1.97 -14.15
CA LEU A 171 7.62 -2.13 -15.19
C LEU A 171 8.13 -3.58 -15.30
N SER A 172 8.09 -4.37 -14.21
CA SER A 172 8.52 -5.77 -14.24
C SER A 172 7.59 -6.68 -15.05
N ASP A 173 6.33 -6.32 -15.14
CA ASP A 173 5.30 -7.10 -15.82
C ASP A 173 4.84 -6.43 -17.14
N ALA A 174 5.39 -5.26 -17.51
CA ALA A 174 4.90 -4.42 -18.60
C ALA A 174 4.88 -5.12 -19.98
N GLN A 175 5.82 -6.05 -20.23
CA GLN A 175 5.89 -6.77 -21.48
C GLN A 175 4.77 -7.81 -21.59
N ASP A 176 4.51 -8.55 -20.51
CA ASP A 176 3.44 -9.54 -20.42
C ASP A 176 2.08 -8.83 -20.42
N ASP A 177 1.91 -7.76 -19.64
CA ASP A 177 0.69 -6.97 -19.55
C ASP A 177 0.25 -6.42 -20.93
N LYS A 178 1.23 -5.96 -21.73
CA LYS A 178 0.96 -5.47 -23.08
C LYS A 178 0.39 -6.57 -23.99
N THR A 179 0.88 -7.80 -23.85
CA THR A 179 0.43 -8.93 -24.73
C THR A 179 -0.98 -9.40 -24.38
N ILE A 180 -1.38 -9.30 -23.12
CA ILE A 180 -2.71 -9.73 -22.63
C ILE A 180 -3.71 -8.58 -22.54
N GLY A 181 -3.33 -7.35 -22.96
CA GLY A 181 -4.22 -6.20 -23.01
C GLY A 181 -4.53 -5.55 -21.64
N ILE A 182 -3.73 -5.84 -20.62
CA ILE A 182 -3.83 -5.21 -19.29
C ILE A 182 -3.21 -3.81 -19.32
N LYS A 183 -3.81 -2.87 -18.61
CA LYS A 183 -3.39 -1.48 -18.55
C LYS A 183 -2.65 -1.18 -17.22
N SER A 184 -1.61 -0.34 -17.30
CA SER A 184 -0.88 0.15 -16.13
C SER A 184 -0.29 1.54 -16.38
N THR A 185 0.08 2.27 -15.32
CA THR A 185 0.80 3.55 -15.42
C THR A 185 2.14 3.39 -16.14
N ALA A 186 2.83 2.27 -15.93
CA ALA A 186 4.07 1.95 -16.65
C ALA A 186 3.88 1.88 -18.16
N LEU A 187 2.79 1.25 -18.62
CA LEU A 187 2.43 1.19 -20.05
C LEU A 187 1.97 2.53 -20.61
N TYR A 188 1.35 3.38 -19.78
CA TYR A 188 0.92 4.72 -20.18
C TYR A 188 2.11 5.68 -20.36
N PHE A 189 2.98 5.76 -19.36
CA PHE A 189 4.10 6.70 -19.37
C PHE A 189 5.32 6.22 -20.16
N LYS A 190 5.46 4.91 -20.36
CA LYS A 190 6.56 4.32 -21.15
C LYS A 190 7.92 4.83 -20.69
N GLU A 191 8.68 5.46 -21.60
CA GLU A 191 10.00 6.05 -21.33
C GLU A 191 9.95 7.21 -20.32
N LYS A 192 8.79 7.88 -20.16
CA LYS A 192 8.58 8.95 -19.18
C LYS A 192 8.26 8.44 -17.77
N THR A 193 8.23 7.12 -17.57
CA THR A 193 7.96 6.52 -16.24
C THR A 193 8.88 7.05 -15.14
N PRO A 194 10.20 7.19 -15.32
CA PRO A 194 11.05 7.76 -14.27
C PRO A 194 10.67 9.21 -13.89
N LEU A 195 10.27 10.03 -14.85
CA LEU A 195 9.81 11.39 -14.60
C LEU A 195 8.50 11.39 -13.80
N PHE A 196 7.55 10.55 -14.17
CA PHE A 196 6.29 10.40 -13.45
C PHE A 196 6.50 9.95 -12.00
N VAL A 197 7.34 8.93 -11.79
CA VAL A 197 7.70 8.45 -10.45
C VAL A 197 8.39 9.53 -9.64
N SER A 198 9.31 10.29 -10.26
CA SER A 198 9.97 11.43 -9.63
C SER A 198 8.95 12.47 -9.16
N SER A 199 7.98 12.82 -10.00
CA SER A 199 6.91 13.76 -9.61
C SER A 199 6.10 13.24 -8.43
N CYS A 200 5.73 11.95 -8.42
CA CYS A 200 5.02 11.33 -7.30
C CYS A 200 5.82 11.40 -5.99
N TYR A 201 7.09 11.03 -6.03
CA TYR A 201 7.96 11.06 -4.84
C TYR A 201 8.25 12.48 -4.36
N THR A 202 8.36 13.45 -5.28
CA THR A 202 8.49 14.86 -4.92
C THR A 202 7.26 15.37 -4.20
N VAL A 203 6.04 15.09 -4.71
CA VAL A 203 4.79 15.48 -4.05
C VAL A 203 4.70 14.84 -2.67
N PHE A 204 5.01 13.56 -2.54
CA PHE A 204 5.03 12.88 -1.24
C PHE A 204 6.00 13.52 -0.27
N SER A 205 7.24 13.76 -0.69
CA SER A 205 8.27 14.43 0.14
C SER A 205 7.81 15.81 0.59
N LEU A 206 7.27 16.62 -0.31
CA LEU A 206 6.75 17.96 0.03
C LEU A 206 5.65 17.88 1.08
N ILE A 207 4.71 16.94 0.95
CA ILE A 207 3.65 16.74 1.93
C ILE A 207 4.23 16.37 3.30
N LEU A 208 5.24 15.49 3.37
CA LEU A 208 5.89 15.17 4.65
C LEU A 208 6.53 16.39 5.30
N PHE A 209 7.22 17.26 4.53
CA PHE A 209 7.78 18.49 5.06
C PHE A 209 6.70 19.50 5.49
N ILE A 210 5.58 19.61 4.74
CA ILE A 210 4.44 20.44 5.13
C ILE A 210 3.84 19.95 6.45
N ILE A 211 3.66 18.63 6.63
CA ILE A 211 3.22 18.04 7.90
C ILE A 211 4.17 18.42 9.04
N GLY A 212 5.48 18.27 8.83
CA GLY A 212 6.48 18.66 9.82
C GLY A 212 6.38 20.12 10.25
N TYR A 213 6.10 21.01 9.30
CA TYR A 213 5.90 22.43 9.57
C TYR A 213 4.59 22.71 10.31
N LEU A 214 3.48 22.11 9.88
CA LEU A 214 2.15 22.33 10.48
C LEU A 214 2.07 21.83 11.92
N GLU A 215 2.71 20.67 12.21
CA GLU A 215 2.70 20.04 13.52
C GLU A 215 3.89 20.48 14.40
N ASN A 216 4.73 21.43 13.94
CA ASN A 216 5.94 21.91 14.63
C ASN A 216 6.85 20.76 15.09
N LEU A 217 7.06 19.75 14.21
CA LEU A 217 7.81 18.56 14.55
C LEU A 217 9.32 18.86 14.68
N SER A 218 10.04 18.00 15.41
CA SER A 218 11.44 18.20 15.77
C SER A 218 12.37 18.22 14.54
N LEU A 219 13.60 18.74 14.75
CA LEU A 219 14.66 18.67 13.73
C LEU A 219 14.96 17.22 13.31
N TYR A 220 14.89 16.27 14.26
CA TYR A 220 15.13 14.84 13.97
C TYR A 220 14.12 14.30 12.97
N TYR A 221 12.84 14.67 13.09
CA TYR A 221 11.83 14.34 12.09
C TYR A 221 12.27 14.79 10.70
N HIS A 222 12.67 16.05 10.54
CA HIS A 222 13.08 16.60 9.24
C HIS A 222 14.30 15.89 8.65
N ILE A 223 15.26 15.47 9.51
CA ILE A 223 16.41 14.66 9.08
C ILE A 223 15.94 13.32 8.51
N PHE A 224 15.02 12.61 9.20
CA PHE A 224 14.49 11.35 8.70
C PHE A 224 13.71 11.53 7.38
N MET A 225 12.94 12.61 7.22
CA MET A 225 12.23 12.89 5.96
C MET A 225 13.22 13.19 4.82
N LEU A 226 14.33 13.86 5.10
CA LEU A 226 15.40 14.08 4.12
C LEU A 226 16.07 12.76 3.72
N LEU A 227 16.35 11.87 4.67
CA LEU A 227 16.91 10.55 4.40
C LEU A 227 15.95 9.70 3.55
N ALA A 228 14.66 9.71 3.85
CA ALA A 228 13.64 9.01 3.06
C ALA A 228 13.57 9.56 1.63
N SER A 229 13.56 10.88 1.47
CA SER A 229 13.54 11.55 0.16
C SER A 229 14.81 11.23 -0.66
N SER A 230 15.98 11.22 -0.01
CA SER A 230 17.26 10.83 -0.64
C SER A 230 17.25 9.37 -1.08
N HIS A 231 16.66 8.47 -0.27
CA HIS A 231 16.52 7.07 -0.65
C HIS A 231 15.56 6.89 -1.84
N MET A 232 14.44 7.62 -1.89
CA MET A 232 13.54 7.61 -3.05
C MET A 232 14.21 8.15 -4.31
N LEU A 233 15.04 9.20 -4.20
CA LEU A 233 15.85 9.68 -5.33
C LEU A 233 16.81 8.59 -5.84
N MET A 234 17.49 7.87 -4.95
CA MET A 234 18.34 6.74 -5.35
C MET A 234 17.55 5.62 -6.04
N GLN A 235 16.30 5.38 -5.67
CA GLN A 235 15.42 4.42 -6.37
C GLN A 235 15.20 4.86 -7.82
N ILE A 236 14.86 6.14 -8.05
CA ILE A 236 14.63 6.69 -9.40
C ILE A 236 15.89 6.52 -10.28
N LEU A 237 17.06 6.85 -9.74
CA LEU A 237 18.34 6.70 -10.46
C LEU A 237 18.67 5.24 -10.83
N LYS A 238 18.09 4.26 -10.10
CA LYS A 238 18.25 2.83 -10.38
C LYS A 238 17.22 2.25 -11.34
N VAL A 239 16.14 2.97 -11.67
CA VAL A 239 15.09 2.47 -12.57
C VAL A 239 15.64 2.05 -13.93
N SER A 240 16.57 2.83 -14.49
CA SER A 240 17.22 2.52 -15.78
C SER A 240 18.03 1.22 -15.78
N LYS A 241 18.40 0.70 -14.60
CA LYS A 241 19.16 -0.55 -14.44
C LYS A 241 18.29 -1.83 -14.49
N GLY A 242 16.97 -1.67 -14.59
CA GLY A 242 16.05 -2.79 -14.83
C GLY A 242 15.74 -3.70 -13.63
N ASN A 243 16.26 -3.43 -12.43
CA ASN A 243 16.00 -4.27 -11.24
C ASN A 243 14.76 -3.80 -10.45
N TYR A 244 13.61 -3.74 -11.11
CA TYR A 244 12.37 -3.16 -10.59
C TYR A 244 11.88 -3.82 -9.30
N ASN A 245 11.97 -5.15 -9.21
CA ASN A 245 11.59 -5.90 -8.01
C ASN A 245 12.44 -5.54 -6.78
N ALA A 246 13.75 -5.31 -6.95
CA ALA A 246 14.62 -4.89 -5.84
C ALA A 246 14.31 -3.46 -5.40
N ILE A 247 14.03 -2.56 -6.36
CA ILE A 247 13.63 -1.19 -6.07
C ILE A 247 12.29 -1.18 -5.32
N PHE A 248 11.30 -1.95 -5.77
CA PHE A 248 10.03 -2.10 -5.07
C PHE A 248 10.22 -2.55 -3.61
N ARG A 249 11.04 -3.59 -3.39
CA ARG A 249 11.34 -4.08 -2.03
C ARG A 249 12.04 -3.06 -1.16
N SER A 250 12.87 -2.21 -1.73
CA SER A 250 13.59 -1.18 -0.97
C SER A 250 12.67 -0.11 -0.37
N ASN A 251 11.39 -0.04 -0.79
CA ASN A 251 10.39 0.82 -0.14
C ASN A 251 10.06 0.42 1.30
N ILE A 252 10.39 -0.82 1.71
CA ILE A 252 10.36 -1.20 3.13
C ILE A 252 11.34 -0.33 3.93
N LEU A 253 12.54 -0.13 3.42
CA LEU A 253 13.53 0.76 4.06
C LEU A 253 13.03 2.21 4.09
N THR A 254 12.44 2.71 2.99
CA THR A 254 11.81 4.04 2.98
C THR A 254 10.75 4.15 4.07
N GLY A 255 9.85 3.16 4.17
CA GLY A 255 8.81 3.14 5.19
C GLY A 255 9.37 3.10 6.62
N MET A 256 10.42 2.30 6.86
CA MET A 256 11.09 2.26 8.17
C MET A 256 11.70 3.61 8.54
N ILE A 257 12.38 4.27 7.61
CA ILE A 257 12.98 5.60 7.82
C ILE A 257 11.89 6.61 8.19
N ILE A 258 10.79 6.66 7.46
CA ILE A 258 9.66 7.56 7.73
C ILE A 258 9.06 7.27 9.10
N TRP A 259 8.83 5.99 9.42
CA TRP A 259 8.26 5.62 10.71
C TRP A 259 9.16 6.02 11.89
N LEU A 260 10.47 5.82 11.78
CA LEU A 260 11.43 6.30 12.78
C LEU A 260 11.33 7.82 12.94
N GLY A 261 11.18 8.56 11.85
CA GLY A 261 10.94 10.01 11.91
C GLY A 261 9.67 10.38 12.69
N PHE A 262 8.58 9.61 12.54
CA PHE A 262 7.35 9.81 13.32
C PHE A 262 7.50 9.42 14.81
N ILE A 263 8.40 8.50 15.14
CA ILE A 263 8.66 8.12 16.53
C ILE A 263 9.45 9.21 17.28
N VAL A 264 10.34 9.92 16.58
CA VAL A 264 11.22 10.95 17.18
C VAL A 264 10.72 12.39 16.91
N LYS A 265 9.48 12.54 16.52
CA LYS A 265 8.81 13.79 16.14
C LYS A 265 8.86 14.87 17.23
#